data_56790700050136931bc6a93b187f5a33
#
_entry.id   56790700050136931bc6a93b187f5a33
#
_cell.length_a   1.000
_cell.length_b   1.000
_cell.length_c   1.000
_cell.angle_alpha   90.00
_cell.angle_beta   90.00
_cell.angle_gamma   90.00
#
_symmetry.space_group_name_H-M   'P 1'
#
loop_
_entity.id
_entity.type
_entity.pdbx_description
1 polymer ?
#
loop_
_entity_poly.entity_id
_entity_poly.type
_entity_poly.pdbx_seq_one_letter_code
_entity_poly.pdbx_strand_id
1 'polypeptide(L)'
;MATRRGDTLIFPKPPVIAAHACIGGKKEGESPLAAEFDELHSDNRLGQASWEAAETQLQLQTARLCLKKAHATEKDVSLLLAGDLQAQCTASGYAARALGLPFAGLFGACSTMAEALGVGACLCSAGMADGLLAMTSSHFCTAERQFRTPLSYGAVRTPTAQWTATAAGACLLRPAGQGVGIRAVTFGRVQDLGIRDINNMGAAMAPAAAATLLRYLTDTNTQPQEFDAICTGDLGHVGSQLFRELLAAEGLLLKNHVDCGSLLYDAEGQSVHSGASGPGCCAAVLCGHLLPRLERRGQHRVLFLATGALMSQTTFLQKETIPAISHLVELAAPEEQNGGNT
;
A
#
# COMPACT_ATOMS: atom_id res chain seq x y z
N MET A 1 7.14 4.71 -24.12
CA MET A 1 7.22 5.78 -23.11
C MET A 1 5.82 6.07 -22.57
N ALA A 2 5.71 6.44 -21.32
CA ALA A 2 4.46 6.88 -20.73
C ALA A 2 3.90 8.10 -21.45
N THR A 3 2.57 8.22 -21.50
CA THR A 3 1.86 9.42 -21.97
C THR A 3 1.15 10.05 -20.80
N ARG A 4 1.07 11.38 -20.76
CA ARG A 4 0.38 12.10 -19.69
C ARG A 4 -0.98 12.60 -20.19
N ARG A 5 -2.03 12.33 -19.38
CA ARG A 5 -3.35 12.96 -19.53
C ARG A 5 -3.75 13.56 -18.18
N GLY A 6 -3.87 14.88 -18.13
CA GLY A 6 -4.09 15.57 -16.86
C GLY A 6 -2.99 15.28 -15.84
N ASP A 7 -3.36 14.71 -14.69
CA ASP A 7 -2.44 14.28 -13.63
C ASP A 7 -2.10 12.78 -13.73
N THR A 8 -2.69 12.05 -14.69
CA THR A 8 -2.51 10.62 -14.86
C THR A 8 -1.44 10.29 -15.91
N LEU A 9 -0.55 9.38 -15.56
CA LEU A 9 0.45 8.78 -16.44
C LEU A 9 -0.06 7.44 -16.94
N ILE A 10 -0.12 7.25 -18.26
CA ILE A 10 -0.59 6.03 -18.91
C ILE A 10 0.59 5.35 -19.58
N PHE A 11 0.72 4.04 -19.39
CA PHE A 11 1.80 3.22 -19.95
C PHE A 11 1.27 2.37 -21.13
N PRO A 12 1.48 2.78 -22.41
CA PRO A 12 1.07 2.00 -23.57
C PRO A 12 1.74 0.61 -23.63
N LYS A 13 2.93 0.50 -23.07
CA LYS A 13 3.63 -0.75 -22.76
C LYS A 13 3.77 -0.83 -21.25
N PRO A 14 2.86 -1.51 -20.55
CA PRO A 14 2.84 -1.53 -19.10
C PRO A 14 4.09 -2.21 -18.54
N PRO A 15 4.81 -1.59 -17.58
CA PRO A 15 5.71 -2.34 -16.72
C PRO A 15 4.91 -3.39 -15.94
N VAL A 16 5.56 -4.46 -15.53
CA VAL A 16 4.90 -5.57 -14.85
C VAL A 16 5.42 -5.78 -13.44
N ILE A 17 4.54 -6.20 -12.55
CA ILE A 17 4.89 -6.79 -11.27
C ILE A 17 5.18 -8.26 -11.56
N ALA A 18 6.45 -8.61 -11.65
CA ALA A 18 6.93 -9.94 -12.04
C ALA A 18 6.88 -10.94 -10.90
N ALA A 19 6.96 -10.47 -9.66
CA ALA A 19 6.77 -11.26 -8.46
C ALA A 19 6.35 -10.36 -7.30
N HIS A 20 5.73 -10.94 -6.30
CA HIS A 20 5.33 -10.28 -5.07
C HIS A 20 5.40 -11.23 -3.88
N ALA A 21 5.54 -10.68 -2.68
CA ALA A 21 5.48 -11.42 -1.44
C ALA A 21 4.89 -10.58 -0.33
N CYS A 22 4.27 -11.22 0.66
CA CYS A 22 3.82 -10.59 1.90
C CYS A 22 4.08 -11.48 3.10
N ILE A 23 4.51 -10.84 4.19
CA ILE A 23 4.74 -11.50 5.49
C ILE A 23 3.97 -10.72 6.55
N GLY A 24 3.32 -11.43 7.46
CA GLY A 24 2.54 -10.86 8.56
C GLY A 24 3.00 -11.33 9.93
N GLY A 25 2.58 -10.59 10.97
CA GLY A 25 2.81 -10.92 12.36
C GLY A 25 1.69 -11.79 12.96
N LYS A 26 1.66 -11.83 14.29
CA LYS A 26 0.73 -12.69 15.04
C LYS A 26 -0.74 -12.36 14.77
N LYS A 27 -1.10 -11.07 14.80
CA LYS A 27 -2.50 -10.65 14.63
C LYS A 27 -3.01 -10.88 13.21
N GLU A 28 -2.13 -10.76 12.24
CA GLU A 28 -2.37 -11.07 10.83
C GLU A 28 -2.62 -12.58 10.64
N GLY A 29 -1.96 -13.42 11.44
CA GLY A 29 -2.21 -14.87 11.49
C GLY A 29 -3.58 -15.28 12.05
N GLU A 30 -4.26 -14.37 12.73
CA GLU A 30 -5.63 -14.55 13.26
C GLU A 30 -6.69 -13.90 12.35
N SER A 31 -6.29 -13.32 11.22
CA SER A 31 -7.14 -12.55 10.33
C SER A 31 -7.90 -13.42 9.33
N PRO A 32 -9.02 -12.91 8.75
CA PRO A 32 -9.70 -13.60 7.65
C PRO A 32 -8.81 -13.89 6.44
N LEU A 33 -7.75 -13.11 6.25
CA LEU A 33 -6.80 -13.26 5.14
C LEU A 33 -5.53 -14.05 5.53
N ALA A 34 -5.47 -14.68 6.71
CA ALA A 34 -4.28 -15.38 7.18
C ALA A 34 -3.72 -16.40 6.17
N ALA A 35 -4.59 -17.16 5.50
CA ALA A 35 -4.19 -18.14 4.50
C ALA A 35 -3.63 -17.54 3.19
N GLU A 36 -3.73 -16.24 3.01
CA GLU A 36 -3.28 -15.52 1.82
C GLU A 36 -1.88 -14.88 2.01
N PHE A 37 -1.32 -14.95 3.21
CA PHE A 37 0.06 -14.55 3.47
C PHE A 37 1.04 -15.64 3.03
N ASP A 38 2.17 -15.26 2.48
CA ASP A 38 3.25 -16.21 2.15
C ASP A 38 3.89 -16.78 3.41
N GLU A 39 4.09 -15.95 4.44
CA GLU A 39 4.62 -16.35 5.74
C GLU A 39 3.96 -15.54 6.87
N LEU A 40 3.83 -16.17 8.04
CA LEU A 40 3.27 -15.58 9.25
C LEU A 40 4.15 -15.88 10.46
N HIS A 41 4.43 -14.84 11.25
CA HIS A 41 5.19 -14.97 12.49
C HIS A 41 4.27 -15.00 13.72
N SER A 42 4.47 -15.96 14.60
CA SER A 42 3.75 -16.04 15.89
C SER A 42 4.32 -15.08 16.95
N ASP A 43 5.54 -14.58 16.73
CA ASP A 43 6.21 -13.58 17.57
C ASP A 43 6.46 -12.29 16.77
N ASN A 44 5.84 -11.19 17.19
CA ASN A 44 6.02 -9.89 16.54
C ASN A 44 7.43 -9.30 16.72
N ARG A 45 8.25 -9.86 17.58
CA ARG A 45 9.67 -9.47 17.70
C ARG A 45 10.57 -10.12 16.64
N LEU A 46 10.12 -11.15 15.98
CA LEU A 46 10.93 -11.89 14.98
C LEU A 46 12.34 -12.24 15.52
N GLY A 47 12.43 -12.53 16.83
CA GLY A 47 13.69 -12.80 17.49
C GLY A 47 14.62 -11.60 17.69
N GLN A 48 14.16 -10.36 17.46
CA GLN A 48 14.98 -9.15 17.53
C GLN A 48 14.90 -8.47 18.92
N ALA A 49 15.92 -7.68 19.23
CA ALA A 49 16.03 -6.99 20.52
C ALA A 49 15.09 -5.78 20.66
N SER A 50 14.71 -5.16 19.53
CA SER A 50 13.80 -4.00 19.49
C SER A 50 12.71 -4.17 18.45
N TRP A 51 11.64 -3.39 18.56
CA TRP A 51 10.54 -3.39 17.59
C TRP A 51 10.96 -2.83 16.22
N GLU A 52 11.86 -1.84 16.23
CA GLU A 52 12.42 -1.24 15.04
C GLU A 52 13.29 -2.25 14.26
N ALA A 53 14.08 -3.04 14.99
CA ALA A 53 14.84 -4.15 14.40
C ALA A 53 13.91 -5.27 13.88
N ALA A 54 12.80 -5.54 14.58
CA ALA A 54 11.79 -6.50 14.14
C ALA A 54 11.15 -6.06 12.81
N GLU A 55 10.77 -4.79 12.67
CA GLU A 55 10.23 -4.27 11.41
C GLU A 55 11.28 -4.31 10.28
N THR A 56 12.55 -3.98 10.58
CA THR A 56 13.66 -4.16 9.62
C THR A 56 13.77 -5.62 9.16
N GLN A 57 13.70 -6.57 10.09
CA GLN A 57 13.78 -8.00 9.78
C GLN A 57 12.58 -8.46 8.96
N LEU A 58 11.38 -7.95 9.24
CA LEU A 58 10.17 -8.21 8.48
C LEU A 58 10.33 -7.78 7.01
N GLN A 59 10.81 -6.56 6.76
CA GLN A 59 11.11 -6.07 5.42
C GLN A 59 12.16 -6.93 4.71
N LEU A 60 13.26 -7.23 5.40
CA LEU A 60 14.36 -8.02 4.84
C LEU A 60 13.90 -9.41 4.39
N GLN A 61 13.11 -10.09 5.21
CA GLN A 61 12.55 -11.41 4.87
C GLN A 61 11.58 -11.30 3.68
N THR A 62 10.71 -10.29 3.67
CA THR A 62 9.73 -10.08 2.59
C THR A 62 10.42 -9.80 1.26
N ALA A 63 11.47 -8.94 1.25
CA ALA A 63 12.27 -8.66 0.06
C ALA A 63 12.92 -9.93 -0.50
N ARG A 64 13.58 -10.72 0.35
CA ARG A 64 14.23 -11.97 -0.05
C ARG A 64 13.24 -13.00 -0.55
N LEU A 65 12.07 -13.10 0.08
CA LEU A 65 11.01 -13.99 -0.37
C LEU A 65 10.48 -13.60 -1.75
N CYS A 66 10.26 -12.31 -1.98
CA CYS A 66 9.86 -11.77 -3.28
C CYS A 66 10.90 -12.12 -4.38
N LEU A 67 12.18 -11.88 -4.11
CA LEU A 67 13.26 -12.22 -5.03
C LEU A 67 13.34 -13.73 -5.28
N LYS A 68 13.22 -14.56 -4.24
CA LYS A 68 13.19 -16.03 -4.37
C LYS A 68 12.03 -16.48 -5.26
N LYS A 69 10.82 -15.93 -5.11
CA LYS A 69 9.66 -16.24 -5.97
C LYS A 69 9.90 -15.82 -7.43
N ALA A 70 10.69 -14.78 -7.66
CA ALA A 70 11.11 -14.33 -8.99
C ALA A 70 12.29 -15.11 -9.58
N HIS A 71 12.85 -16.09 -8.87
CA HIS A 71 14.14 -16.71 -9.21
C HIS A 71 15.25 -15.69 -9.47
N ALA A 72 15.24 -14.57 -8.70
CA ALA A 72 16.15 -13.45 -8.79
C ALA A 72 16.97 -13.29 -7.49
N THR A 73 17.98 -12.47 -7.56
CA THR A 73 18.88 -12.11 -6.45
C THR A 73 18.95 -10.58 -6.32
N GLU A 74 19.64 -10.09 -5.29
CA GLU A 74 19.88 -8.66 -5.11
C GLU A 74 20.64 -8.04 -6.32
N LYS A 75 21.40 -8.81 -7.08
CA LYS A 75 22.12 -8.34 -8.28
C LYS A 75 21.19 -7.98 -9.44
N ASP A 76 19.97 -8.53 -9.43
CA ASP A 76 18.96 -8.28 -10.45
C ASP A 76 18.09 -7.05 -10.13
N VAL A 77 18.42 -6.32 -9.03
CA VAL A 77 17.69 -5.16 -8.55
C VAL A 77 18.54 -3.91 -8.71
N SER A 78 18.13 -3.01 -9.59
CA SER A 78 18.81 -1.73 -9.84
C SER A 78 18.56 -0.71 -8.73
N LEU A 79 17.38 -0.75 -8.10
CA LEU A 79 16.96 0.20 -7.10
C LEU A 79 15.89 -0.41 -6.18
N LEU A 80 16.01 -0.13 -4.90
CA LEU A 80 14.96 -0.36 -3.89
C LEU A 80 14.23 0.97 -3.63
N LEU A 81 12.91 0.99 -3.86
CA LEU A 81 11.98 2.01 -3.40
C LEU A 81 11.23 1.48 -2.20
N ALA A 82 11.49 2.01 -1.02
CA ALA A 82 10.85 1.50 0.18
C ALA A 82 10.54 2.61 1.19
N GLY A 83 9.58 2.32 2.07
CA GLY A 83 9.23 3.19 3.18
C GLY A 83 8.50 2.45 4.29
N ASP A 84 8.41 3.11 5.41
CA ASP A 84 7.76 2.68 6.64
C ASP A 84 7.23 3.90 7.40
N LEU A 85 6.65 3.69 8.60
CA LEU A 85 6.11 4.80 9.41
C LEU A 85 7.14 5.42 10.36
N GLN A 86 8.33 4.85 10.46
CA GLN A 86 9.38 5.38 11.36
C GLN A 86 10.02 6.61 10.73
N ALA A 87 10.41 7.57 11.56
CA ALA A 87 11.07 8.78 11.10
C ALA A 87 12.28 8.46 10.21
N GLN A 88 12.36 9.14 9.06
CA GLN A 88 13.39 8.97 8.04
C GLN A 88 13.48 7.55 7.43
N CYS A 89 12.35 6.80 7.41
CA CYS A 89 12.31 5.43 6.88
C CYS A 89 13.36 4.51 7.52
N THR A 90 13.38 4.46 8.85
CA THR A 90 14.44 3.78 9.61
C THR A 90 14.49 2.28 9.27
N ALA A 91 13.36 1.58 9.31
CA ALA A 91 13.34 0.14 9.02
C ALA A 91 13.79 -0.13 7.57
N SER A 92 13.32 0.66 6.62
CA SER A 92 13.67 0.55 5.21
C SER A 92 15.15 0.82 4.93
N GLY A 93 15.72 1.83 5.58
CA GLY A 93 17.15 2.16 5.46
C GLY A 93 18.06 1.03 5.96
N TYR A 94 17.71 0.43 7.10
CA TYR A 94 18.47 -0.72 7.64
C TYR A 94 18.27 -1.99 6.80
N ALA A 95 17.08 -2.22 6.26
CA ALA A 95 16.82 -3.33 5.32
C ALA A 95 17.61 -3.14 4.02
N ALA A 96 17.61 -1.93 3.44
CA ALA A 96 18.40 -1.60 2.25
C ALA A 96 19.90 -1.84 2.45
N ARG A 97 20.44 -1.44 3.62
CA ARG A 97 21.82 -1.71 4.00
C ARG A 97 22.11 -3.21 4.03
N ALA A 98 21.20 -4.01 4.62
CA ALA A 98 21.38 -5.46 4.74
C ALA A 98 21.24 -6.20 3.39
N LEU A 99 20.46 -5.64 2.45
CA LEU A 99 20.34 -6.14 1.08
C LEU A 99 21.50 -5.67 0.18
N GLY A 100 22.22 -4.63 0.57
CA GLY A 100 23.30 -4.04 -0.26
C GLY A 100 22.80 -3.36 -1.52
N LEU A 101 21.55 -2.84 -1.53
CA LEU A 101 20.90 -2.25 -2.68
C LEU A 101 21.00 -0.72 -2.70
N PRO A 102 21.11 -0.08 -3.90
CA PRO A 102 20.78 1.32 -4.04
C PRO A 102 19.37 1.60 -3.51
N PHE A 103 19.20 2.68 -2.75
CA PHE A 103 17.97 2.93 -1.99
C PHE A 103 17.45 4.35 -2.18
N ALA A 104 16.16 4.48 -2.47
CA ALA A 104 15.43 5.74 -2.35
C ALA A 104 14.27 5.53 -1.36
N GLY A 105 14.37 6.23 -0.22
CA GLY A 105 13.34 6.20 0.82
C GLY A 105 12.15 7.06 0.43
N LEU A 106 10.95 6.49 0.57
CA LEU A 106 9.67 7.16 0.33
C LEU A 106 8.94 7.30 1.67
N PHE A 107 8.42 8.48 1.93
CA PHE A 107 7.79 8.78 3.23
C PHE A 107 6.40 9.38 3.07
N GLY A 108 5.54 8.66 2.33
CA GLY A 108 4.13 9.01 2.06
C GLY A 108 3.15 8.42 3.08
N ALA A 109 3.59 8.08 4.31
CA ALA A 109 2.79 7.36 5.31
C ALA A 109 2.20 6.06 4.71
N CYS A 110 0.91 5.78 4.93
CA CYS A 110 0.28 4.56 4.42
C CYS A 110 0.14 4.52 2.88
N SER A 111 0.31 5.65 2.16
CA SER A 111 0.24 5.71 0.69
C SER A 111 1.51 5.20 -0.01
N THR A 112 2.57 4.93 0.73
CA THR A 112 3.93 4.66 0.21
C THR A 112 3.98 3.47 -0.76
N MET A 113 3.12 2.43 -0.60
CA MET A 113 3.14 1.30 -1.54
C MET A 113 2.70 1.71 -2.96
N ALA A 114 1.63 2.48 -3.11
CA ALA A 114 1.19 2.97 -4.41
C ALA A 114 2.18 4.01 -4.98
N GLU A 115 2.78 4.83 -4.11
CA GLU A 115 3.86 5.75 -4.48
C GLU A 115 5.07 4.99 -5.06
N ALA A 116 5.55 3.95 -4.36
CA ALA A 116 6.67 3.12 -4.80
C ALA A 116 6.39 2.41 -6.13
N LEU A 117 5.19 1.83 -6.29
CA LEU A 117 4.76 1.22 -7.54
C LEU A 117 4.70 2.24 -8.68
N GLY A 118 4.14 3.43 -8.41
CA GLY A 118 4.00 4.50 -9.38
C GLY A 118 5.35 5.04 -9.87
N VAL A 119 6.25 5.39 -8.95
CA VAL A 119 7.61 5.85 -9.27
C VAL A 119 8.38 4.73 -9.99
N GLY A 120 8.28 3.50 -9.49
CA GLY A 120 8.92 2.35 -10.09
C GLY A 120 8.45 2.09 -11.53
N ALA A 121 7.15 2.18 -11.79
CA ALA A 121 6.58 2.04 -13.13
C ALA A 121 7.12 3.12 -14.09
N CYS A 122 7.25 4.36 -13.61
CA CYS A 122 7.85 5.44 -14.41
C CYS A 122 9.30 5.13 -14.79
N LEU A 123 10.12 4.69 -13.83
CA LEU A 123 11.53 4.36 -14.06
C LEU A 123 11.70 3.18 -15.01
N CYS A 124 10.90 2.10 -14.82
CA CYS A 124 10.88 0.95 -15.71
C CYS A 124 10.44 1.34 -17.14
N SER A 125 9.36 2.11 -17.26
CA SER A 125 8.85 2.57 -18.57
C SER A 125 9.81 3.50 -19.31
N ALA A 126 10.66 4.23 -18.57
CA ALA A 126 11.71 5.10 -19.13
C ALA A 126 13.01 4.34 -19.48
N GLY A 127 13.10 3.04 -19.18
CA GLY A 127 14.29 2.24 -19.38
C GLY A 127 15.45 2.59 -18.42
N MET A 128 15.10 3.16 -17.25
CA MET A 128 16.09 3.54 -16.23
C MET A 128 16.31 2.46 -15.17
N ALA A 129 15.50 1.41 -15.17
CA ALA A 129 15.62 0.27 -14.28
C ALA A 129 15.11 -1.01 -14.95
N ASP A 130 15.93 -2.07 -14.94
CA ASP A 130 15.59 -3.40 -15.48
C ASP A 130 14.91 -4.28 -14.41
N GLY A 131 15.20 -4.03 -13.15
CA GLY A 131 14.57 -4.64 -11.97
C GLY A 131 14.50 -3.63 -10.85
N LEU A 132 13.32 -3.42 -10.29
CA LEU A 132 13.09 -2.48 -9.20
C LEU A 132 12.25 -3.15 -8.12
N LEU A 133 12.70 -3.07 -6.88
CA LEU A 133 11.96 -3.60 -5.75
C LEU A 133 11.18 -2.47 -5.08
N ALA A 134 9.84 -2.56 -5.10
CA ALA A 134 8.94 -1.68 -4.35
C ALA A 134 8.50 -2.41 -3.08
N MET A 135 8.72 -1.82 -1.90
CA MET A 135 8.47 -2.49 -0.62
C MET A 135 8.02 -1.52 0.45
N THR A 136 7.05 -1.92 1.25
CA THR A 136 6.66 -1.16 2.45
C THR A 136 6.32 -2.09 3.61
N SER A 137 6.46 -1.56 4.81
CA SER A 137 6.07 -2.23 6.05
C SER A 137 5.43 -1.29 7.04
N SER A 138 4.76 -1.87 8.00
CA SER A 138 4.45 -1.24 9.28
C SER A 138 4.55 -2.27 10.39
N HIS A 139 4.76 -1.79 11.61
CA HIS A 139 4.77 -2.62 12.80
C HIS A 139 3.99 -1.91 13.90
N PHE A 140 3.00 -2.60 14.49
CA PHE A 140 2.12 -2.01 15.51
C PHE A 140 2.90 -1.27 16.61
N CYS A 141 3.89 -1.93 17.21
CA CYS A 141 4.60 -1.35 18.35
C CYS A 141 5.47 -0.14 17.98
N THR A 142 6.06 -0.09 16.78
CA THR A 142 6.83 1.08 16.33
C THR A 142 5.89 2.26 16.05
N ALA A 143 4.75 2.01 15.40
CA ALA A 143 3.74 3.02 15.13
C ALA A 143 3.12 3.58 16.42
N GLU A 144 2.74 2.73 17.38
CA GLU A 144 2.22 3.17 18.67
C GLU A 144 3.23 4.04 19.42
N ARG A 145 4.50 3.62 19.43
CA ARG A 145 5.57 4.41 20.07
C ARG A 145 5.74 5.79 19.43
N GLN A 146 5.60 5.88 18.11
CA GLN A 146 5.84 7.13 17.39
C GLN A 146 4.64 8.07 17.42
N PHE A 147 3.42 7.56 17.34
CA PHE A 147 2.22 8.39 17.11
C PHE A 147 1.31 8.49 18.33
N ARG A 148 1.40 7.59 19.31
CA ARG A 148 0.55 7.62 20.50
C ARG A 148 1.18 8.43 21.61
N THR A 149 0.58 9.56 21.95
CA THR A 149 1.07 10.46 22.99
C THR A 149 -0.05 10.82 23.97
N PRO A 150 0.19 10.68 25.29
CA PRO A 150 1.34 10.04 25.93
C PRO A 150 1.29 8.51 25.81
N LEU A 151 2.43 7.88 25.57
CA LEU A 151 2.51 6.42 25.36
C LEU A 151 2.05 5.60 26.57
N SER A 152 2.27 6.12 27.77
CA SER A 152 1.87 5.50 29.04
C SER A 152 0.35 5.57 29.33
N TYR A 153 -0.41 6.35 28.56
CA TYR A 153 -1.85 6.48 28.75
C TYR A 153 -2.61 5.31 28.12
N GLY A 154 -3.04 4.37 28.94
CA GLY A 154 -3.74 3.16 28.55
C GLY A 154 -5.24 3.37 28.27
N ALA A 155 -5.61 4.32 27.42
CA ALA A 155 -7.00 4.57 27.09
C ALA A 155 -7.61 3.47 26.21
N VAL A 156 -8.91 3.27 26.34
CA VAL A 156 -9.70 2.47 25.39
C VAL A 156 -9.67 3.16 24.03
N ARG A 157 -9.44 2.40 22.95
CA ARG A 157 -9.45 2.94 21.60
C ARG A 157 -10.85 3.41 21.22
N THR A 158 -10.94 4.52 20.50
CA THR A 158 -12.22 5.02 19.99
C THR A 158 -12.77 4.11 18.89
N PRO A 159 -14.08 4.11 18.64
CA PRO A 159 -14.67 3.33 17.53
C PRO A 159 -14.14 3.69 16.14
N THR A 160 -13.59 4.90 15.97
CA THR A 160 -12.99 5.39 14.74
C THR A 160 -11.54 4.97 14.57
N ALA A 161 -10.87 4.51 15.65
CA ALA A 161 -9.47 4.14 15.62
C ALA A 161 -9.23 2.87 14.81
N GLN A 162 -8.11 2.86 14.09
CA GLN A 162 -7.62 1.72 13.33
C GLN A 162 -6.45 1.05 14.04
N TRP A 163 -6.17 -0.20 13.69
CA TRP A 163 -5.06 -0.97 14.20
C TRP A 163 -3.95 -1.03 13.17
N THR A 164 -2.75 -0.53 13.49
CA THR A 164 -1.62 -0.64 12.58
C THR A 164 -1.21 -2.09 12.40
N ALA A 165 -1.19 -2.56 11.15
CA ALA A 165 -0.78 -3.91 10.83
C ALA A 165 0.73 -4.12 11.09
N THR A 166 1.09 -5.32 11.56
CA THR A 166 2.47 -5.78 11.63
C THR A 166 2.73 -6.65 10.40
N ALA A 167 2.96 -5.99 9.28
CA ALA A 167 3.08 -6.67 8.00
C ALA A 167 4.03 -5.92 7.04
N ALA A 168 4.51 -6.64 6.04
CA ALA A 168 5.25 -6.07 4.92
C ALA A 168 4.80 -6.69 3.60
N GLY A 169 4.89 -5.90 2.53
CA GLY A 169 4.69 -6.37 1.16
C GLY A 169 5.80 -5.87 0.26
N ALA A 170 6.21 -6.69 -0.71
CA ALA A 170 7.22 -6.37 -1.69
C ALA A 170 6.79 -6.82 -3.09
N CYS A 171 7.09 -5.99 -4.09
CA CYS A 171 6.83 -6.26 -5.51
C CYS A 171 8.11 -6.04 -6.32
N LEU A 172 8.49 -7.01 -7.14
CA LEU A 172 9.55 -6.86 -8.12
C LEU A 172 8.97 -6.36 -9.44
N LEU A 173 9.32 -5.14 -9.83
CA LEU A 173 8.89 -4.53 -11.09
C LEU A 173 9.94 -4.79 -12.17
N ARG A 174 9.46 -5.02 -13.40
CA ARG A 174 10.27 -5.11 -14.62
C ARG A 174 9.65 -4.29 -15.74
N PRO A 175 10.46 -3.79 -16.71
CA PRO A 175 9.95 -3.02 -17.85
C PRO A 175 8.97 -3.79 -18.72
N ALA A 176 9.12 -5.12 -18.78
CA ALA A 176 8.27 -6.03 -19.54
C ALA A 176 8.44 -7.46 -18.99
N GLY A 177 7.59 -8.37 -19.44
CA GLY A 177 7.63 -9.78 -19.06
C GLY A 177 6.28 -10.31 -18.64
N GLN A 178 6.28 -11.45 -17.95
CA GLN A 178 5.09 -12.00 -17.32
C GLN A 178 4.83 -11.35 -15.98
N GLY A 179 3.56 -11.13 -15.63
CA GLY A 179 3.14 -10.56 -14.36
C GLY A 179 1.95 -9.62 -14.52
N VAL A 180 1.53 -9.04 -13.41
CA VAL A 180 0.45 -8.07 -13.38
C VAL A 180 0.94 -6.73 -13.95
N GLY A 181 0.27 -6.23 -14.99
CA GLY A 181 0.63 -4.98 -15.66
C GLY A 181 0.22 -3.75 -14.86
N ILE A 182 1.10 -2.76 -14.78
CA ILE A 182 0.77 -1.41 -14.28
C ILE A 182 0.43 -0.55 -15.49
N ARG A 183 -0.87 -0.28 -15.72
CA ARG A 183 -1.35 0.43 -16.92
C ARG A 183 -1.33 1.93 -16.78
N ALA A 184 -1.63 2.42 -15.58
CA ALA A 184 -1.66 3.86 -15.31
C ALA A 184 -1.36 4.15 -13.85
N VAL A 185 -0.93 5.39 -13.60
CA VAL A 185 -0.65 5.92 -12.26
C VAL A 185 -1.15 7.36 -12.17
N THR A 186 -1.86 7.69 -11.09
CA THR A 186 -2.19 9.07 -10.72
C THR A 186 -1.54 9.41 -9.40
N PHE A 187 -0.57 10.31 -9.42
CA PHE A 187 -0.04 10.86 -8.18
C PHE A 187 -1.04 11.88 -7.64
N GLY A 188 -1.52 11.61 -6.41
CA GLY A 188 -2.53 12.44 -5.78
C GLY A 188 -2.01 13.80 -5.33
N ARG A 189 -2.94 14.68 -5.04
CA ARG A 189 -2.68 15.98 -4.44
C ARG A 189 -3.02 15.93 -2.95
N VAL A 190 -2.24 16.61 -2.14
CA VAL A 190 -2.53 16.73 -0.71
C VAL A 190 -3.88 17.43 -0.53
N GLN A 191 -4.73 16.84 0.30
CA GLN A 191 -6.02 17.39 0.74
C GLN A 191 -5.97 17.64 2.24
N ASP A 192 -6.61 18.73 2.68
CA ASP A 192 -6.73 19.05 4.10
C ASP A 192 -8.11 19.68 4.36
N LEU A 193 -8.98 18.96 5.03
CA LEU A 193 -10.31 19.41 5.43
C LEU A 193 -10.38 19.82 6.90
N GLY A 194 -9.25 20.09 7.53
CA GLY A 194 -9.19 20.59 8.90
C GLY A 194 -9.34 19.52 9.98
N ILE A 195 -9.23 18.23 9.65
CA ILE A 195 -9.27 17.13 10.63
C ILE A 195 -8.04 17.22 11.54
N ARG A 196 -8.25 17.06 12.86
CA ARG A 196 -7.20 17.10 13.90
C ARG A 196 -7.21 15.88 14.81
N ASP A 197 -8.24 15.05 14.72
CA ASP A 197 -8.38 13.86 15.56
C ASP A 197 -7.53 12.70 15.01
N ILE A 198 -6.42 12.40 15.68
CA ILE A 198 -5.52 11.30 15.32
C ILE A 198 -6.17 9.91 15.48
N ASN A 199 -7.29 9.81 16.18
CA ASN A 199 -8.05 8.56 16.29
C ASN A 199 -9.05 8.38 15.15
N ASN A 200 -9.12 9.30 14.18
CA ASN A 200 -10.00 9.24 13.02
C ASN A 200 -9.24 9.53 11.72
N MET A 201 -8.22 8.72 11.44
CA MET A 201 -7.41 8.86 10.22
C MET A 201 -8.23 8.64 8.96
N GLY A 202 -9.25 7.75 9.01
CA GLY A 202 -10.15 7.53 7.88
C GLY A 202 -10.85 8.80 7.41
N ALA A 203 -11.28 9.68 8.34
CA ALA A 203 -11.88 10.96 7.99
C ALA A 203 -10.87 11.92 7.34
N ALA A 204 -9.61 11.88 7.73
CA ALA A 204 -8.57 12.70 7.12
C ALA A 204 -8.22 12.21 5.70
N MET A 205 -8.18 10.89 5.48
CA MET A 205 -7.72 10.26 4.23
C MET A 205 -8.81 10.15 3.15
N ALA A 206 -10.08 10.00 3.52
CA ALA A 206 -11.19 9.81 2.57
C ALA A 206 -11.29 10.90 1.49
N PRO A 207 -11.11 12.21 1.79
CA PRO A 207 -11.14 13.26 0.78
C PRO A 207 -10.02 13.13 -0.26
N ALA A 208 -8.82 12.74 0.16
CA ALA A 208 -7.70 12.54 -0.76
C ALA A 208 -7.92 11.36 -1.71
N ALA A 209 -8.49 10.27 -1.20
CA ALA A 209 -8.88 9.12 -2.01
C ALA A 209 -9.96 9.50 -3.04
N ALA A 210 -11.01 10.21 -2.60
CA ALA A 210 -12.10 10.64 -3.48
C ALA A 210 -11.60 11.56 -4.60
N ALA A 211 -10.81 12.58 -4.25
CA ALA A 211 -10.23 13.51 -5.22
C ALA A 211 -9.32 12.82 -6.25
N THR A 212 -8.52 11.83 -5.81
CA THR A 212 -7.61 11.08 -6.69
C THR A 212 -8.39 10.17 -7.64
N LEU A 213 -9.42 9.47 -7.14
CA LEU A 213 -10.27 8.62 -7.99
C LEU A 213 -11.01 9.43 -9.05
N LEU A 214 -11.66 10.54 -8.66
CA LEU A 214 -12.37 11.43 -9.58
C LEU A 214 -11.44 11.97 -10.66
N ARG A 215 -10.22 12.35 -10.28
CA ARG A 215 -9.20 12.81 -11.22
C ARG A 215 -8.82 11.71 -12.21
N TYR A 216 -8.52 10.51 -11.72
CA TYR A 216 -8.19 9.37 -12.57
C TYR A 216 -9.29 9.07 -13.58
N LEU A 217 -10.55 8.95 -13.14
CA LEU A 217 -11.70 8.66 -14.01
C LEU A 217 -11.89 9.73 -15.08
N THR A 218 -11.72 11.01 -14.71
CA THR A 218 -11.78 12.15 -15.64
C THR A 218 -10.65 12.09 -16.66
N ASP A 219 -9.40 11.91 -16.22
CA ASP A 219 -8.22 11.91 -17.08
C ASP A 219 -8.21 10.75 -18.08
N THR A 220 -8.73 9.59 -17.66
CA THR A 220 -8.78 8.37 -18.49
C THR A 220 -10.07 8.23 -19.29
N ASN A 221 -11.09 9.05 -18.98
CA ASN A 221 -12.46 8.95 -19.53
C ASN A 221 -13.04 7.54 -19.33
N THR A 222 -12.86 6.99 -18.10
CA THR A 222 -13.38 5.68 -17.70
C THR A 222 -14.46 5.80 -16.63
N GLN A 223 -15.24 4.74 -16.46
CA GLN A 223 -16.29 4.65 -15.45
C GLN A 223 -15.94 3.58 -14.41
N PRO A 224 -16.39 3.71 -13.15
CA PRO A 224 -16.10 2.73 -12.09
C PRO A 224 -16.45 1.28 -12.47
N GLN A 225 -17.49 1.08 -13.27
CA GLN A 225 -17.97 -0.23 -13.68
C GLN A 225 -17.04 -0.98 -14.65
N GLU A 226 -16.04 -0.28 -15.19
CA GLU A 226 -15.01 -0.87 -16.05
C GLU A 226 -13.94 -1.64 -15.26
N PHE A 227 -13.97 -1.51 -13.93
CA PHE A 227 -13.03 -2.16 -13.01
C PHE A 227 -13.73 -3.22 -12.18
N ASP A 228 -13.07 -4.37 -11.97
CA ASP A 228 -13.61 -5.44 -11.13
C ASP A 228 -13.63 -5.02 -9.65
N ALA A 229 -12.65 -4.20 -9.24
CA ALA A 229 -12.60 -3.62 -7.90
C ALA A 229 -11.90 -2.25 -7.89
N ILE A 230 -12.34 -1.40 -6.99
CA ILE A 230 -11.69 -0.15 -6.60
C ILE A 230 -11.27 -0.33 -5.13
N CYS A 231 -9.97 -0.56 -4.93
CA CYS A 231 -9.41 -0.93 -3.63
C CYS A 231 -8.74 0.27 -2.98
N THR A 232 -9.27 0.76 -1.86
CA THR A 232 -8.58 1.74 -1.02
C THR A 232 -7.62 1.07 -0.04
N GLY A 233 -6.55 1.77 0.37
CA GLY A 233 -5.46 1.20 1.15
C GLY A 233 -5.82 0.86 2.58
N ASP A 234 -6.27 1.86 3.32
CA ASP A 234 -6.53 1.72 4.76
C ASP A 234 -7.46 2.82 5.30
N LEU A 235 -8.54 3.10 4.57
CA LEU A 235 -9.59 4.01 5.05
C LEU A 235 -10.32 3.43 6.27
N GLY A 236 -10.35 2.11 6.39
CA GLY A 236 -11.13 1.39 7.37
C GLY A 236 -12.64 1.57 7.17
N HIS A 237 -13.44 1.09 8.11
CA HIS A 237 -14.92 1.14 7.98
C HIS A 237 -15.45 2.58 7.91
N VAL A 238 -14.98 3.45 8.82
CA VAL A 238 -15.42 4.84 8.89
C VAL A 238 -14.99 5.64 7.67
N GLY A 239 -13.70 5.58 7.31
CA GLY A 239 -13.19 6.29 6.14
C GLY A 239 -13.79 5.79 4.83
N SER A 240 -14.06 4.49 4.71
CA SER A 240 -14.73 3.89 3.55
C SER A 240 -16.16 4.37 3.37
N GLN A 241 -16.88 4.57 4.47
CA GLN A 241 -18.22 5.18 4.43
C GLN A 241 -18.12 6.62 3.92
N LEU A 242 -17.27 7.43 4.52
CA LEU A 242 -17.07 8.84 4.13
C LEU A 242 -16.61 8.96 2.66
N PHE A 243 -15.71 8.09 2.22
CA PHE A 243 -15.26 8.05 0.83
C PHE A 243 -16.44 7.84 -0.14
N ARG A 244 -17.32 6.86 0.14
CA ARG A 244 -18.51 6.62 -0.68
C ARG A 244 -19.51 7.79 -0.64
N GLU A 245 -19.68 8.44 0.51
CA GLU A 245 -20.55 9.61 0.66
C GLU A 245 -20.02 10.80 -0.12
N LEU A 246 -18.72 11.07 -0.07
CA LEU A 246 -18.07 12.13 -0.86
C LEU A 246 -18.26 11.90 -2.37
N LEU A 247 -18.07 10.68 -2.85
CA LEU A 247 -18.27 10.35 -4.26
C LEU A 247 -19.75 10.42 -4.66
N ALA A 248 -20.67 10.01 -3.79
CA ALA A 248 -22.10 10.13 -4.04
C ALA A 248 -22.55 11.58 -4.16
N ALA A 249 -21.95 12.51 -3.41
CA ALA A 249 -22.19 13.95 -3.54
C ALA A 249 -21.77 14.49 -4.91
N GLU A 250 -20.76 13.87 -5.53
CA GLU A 250 -20.31 14.17 -6.92
C GLU A 250 -21.09 13.34 -7.98
N GLY A 251 -22.16 12.66 -7.58
CA GLY A 251 -23.00 11.85 -8.48
C GLY A 251 -22.42 10.48 -8.83
N LEU A 252 -21.37 10.02 -8.16
CA LEU A 252 -20.69 8.76 -8.43
C LEU A 252 -21.01 7.70 -7.36
N LEU A 253 -21.77 6.66 -7.75
CA LEU A 253 -22.10 5.55 -6.87
C LEU A 253 -21.20 4.35 -7.14
N LEU A 254 -20.39 3.95 -6.15
CA LEU A 254 -19.52 2.77 -6.24
C LEU A 254 -20.22 1.51 -5.74
N LYS A 255 -20.24 0.46 -6.56
CA LYS A 255 -20.74 -0.89 -6.20
C LYS A 255 -19.61 -1.90 -5.97
N ASN A 256 -18.42 -1.60 -6.43
CA ASN A 256 -17.23 -2.45 -6.46
C ASN A 256 -16.08 -1.90 -5.59
N HIS A 257 -16.40 -1.06 -4.61
CA HIS A 257 -15.42 -0.56 -3.66
C HIS A 257 -15.15 -1.57 -2.56
N VAL A 258 -13.87 -1.81 -2.30
CA VAL A 258 -13.33 -2.57 -1.17
C VAL A 258 -12.21 -1.77 -0.50
N ASP A 259 -11.94 -2.03 0.76
CA ASP A 259 -10.88 -1.34 1.51
C ASP A 259 -9.96 -2.36 2.19
N CYS A 260 -8.65 -2.25 1.97
CA CYS A 260 -7.69 -3.21 2.51
C CYS A 260 -7.69 -3.26 4.03
N GLY A 261 -7.89 -2.10 4.69
CA GLY A 261 -8.00 -2.02 6.15
C GLY A 261 -9.25 -2.74 6.69
N SER A 262 -10.35 -2.70 5.93
CA SER A 262 -11.59 -3.42 6.29
C SER A 262 -11.51 -4.92 5.95
N LEU A 263 -10.70 -5.31 4.96
CA LEU A 263 -10.53 -6.70 4.56
C LEU A 263 -9.56 -7.47 5.47
N LEU A 264 -8.51 -6.79 5.95
CA LEU A 264 -7.41 -7.47 6.64
C LEU A 264 -7.84 -8.05 7.97
N TYR A 265 -8.70 -7.37 8.74
CA TYR A 265 -9.10 -7.84 10.06
C TYR A 265 -10.61 -8.01 10.19
N ASP A 266 -11.00 -8.96 11.01
CA ASP A 266 -12.36 -9.03 11.58
C ASP A 266 -12.49 -7.96 12.68
N ALA A 267 -13.28 -6.92 12.41
CA ALA A 267 -13.39 -5.76 13.29
C ALA A 267 -13.89 -6.11 14.70
N GLU A 268 -14.84 -7.05 14.82
CA GLU A 268 -15.44 -7.49 16.09
C GLU A 268 -14.57 -8.55 16.76
N GLY A 269 -14.26 -9.64 16.05
CA GLY A 269 -13.53 -10.78 16.59
C GLY A 269 -12.10 -10.43 17.02
N GLN A 270 -11.44 -9.48 16.32
CA GLN A 270 -10.09 -9.04 16.63
C GLN A 270 -10.02 -7.70 17.38
N SER A 271 -11.16 -7.10 17.74
CA SER A 271 -11.25 -5.83 18.49
C SER A 271 -10.43 -4.68 17.89
N VAL A 272 -10.53 -4.50 16.57
CA VAL A 272 -9.76 -3.48 15.83
C VAL A 272 -10.60 -2.25 15.44
N HIS A 273 -11.87 -2.19 15.86
CA HIS A 273 -12.81 -1.09 15.64
C HIS A 273 -12.99 -0.72 14.16
N SER A 274 -12.28 0.31 13.66
CA SER A 274 -12.42 0.76 12.27
C SER A 274 -11.57 -0.04 11.26
N GLY A 275 -10.93 -1.13 11.69
CA GLY A 275 -10.14 -1.99 10.80
C GLY A 275 -8.62 -1.79 10.92
N ALA A 276 -7.88 -2.25 9.92
CA ALA A 276 -6.44 -2.12 9.85
C ALA A 276 -5.98 -0.77 9.29
N SER A 277 -4.73 -0.41 9.56
CA SER A 277 -4.03 0.75 9.00
C SER A 277 -2.55 0.45 8.78
N GLY A 278 -1.87 1.36 8.11
CA GLY A 278 -0.43 1.32 7.87
C GLY A 278 -0.03 0.87 6.47
N PRO A 279 1.15 1.27 6.00
CA PRO A 279 1.65 0.87 4.67
C PRO A 279 1.84 -0.65 4.56
N GLY A 280 2.10 -1.34 5.65
CA GLY A 280 2.12 -2.80 5.71
C GLY A 280 0.75 -3.44 5.48
N CYS A 281 -0.35 -2.80 5.91
CA CYS A 281 -1.72 -3.26 5.66
C CYS A 281 -2.02 -3.34 4.17
N CYS A 282 -1.97 -2.21 3.47
CA CYS A 282 -2.30 -2.16 2.05
C CYS A 282 -1.31 -2.97 1.19
N ALA A 283 -0.03 -3.01 1.56
CA ALA A 283 0.97 -3.80 0.85
C ALA A 283 0.74 -5.32 1.01
N ALA A 284 0.40 -5.79 2.20
CA ALA A 284 0.11 -7.21 2.44
C ALA A 284 -1.16 -7.65 1.69
N VAL A 285 -2.25 -6.85 1.76
CA VAL A 285 -3.49 -7.15 1.03
C VAL A 285 -3.27 -7.08 -0.48
N LEU A 286 -2.49 -6.12 -0.97
CA LEU A 286 -2.09 -6.08 -2.38
C LEU A 286 -1.39 -7.37 -2.78
N CYS A 287 -0.31 -7.75 -2.08
CA CYS A 287 0.55 -8.87 -2.44
C CYS A 287 -0.10 -10.24 -2.20
N GLY A 288 -0.86 -10.40 -1.10
CA GLY A 288 -1.48 -11.69 -0.74
C GLY A 288 -2.85 -11.92 -1.39
N HIS A 289 -3.63 -10.84 -1.54
CA HIS A 289 -5.04 -10.95 -1.95
C HIS A 289 -5.31 -10.47 -3.38
N LEU A 290 -4.90 -9.26 -3.74
CA LEU A 290 -5.26 -8.64 -5.02
C LEU A 290 -4.45 -9.18 -6.19
N LEU A 291 -3.12 -9.19 -6.07
CA LEU A 291 -2.23 -9.66 -7.15
C LEU A 291 -2.46 -11.12 -7.53
N PRO A 292 -2.60 -12.08 -6.57
CA PRO A 292 -2.92 -13.45 -6.92
C PRO A 292 -4.26 -13.63 -7.65
N ARG A 293 -5.26 -12.76 -7.41
CA ARG A 293 -6.53 -12.79 -8.12
C ARG A 293 -6.41 -12.30 -9.56
N LEU A 294 -5.60 -11.27 -9.79
CA LEU A 294 -5.25 -10.79 -11.13
C LEU A 294 -4.44 -11.84 -11.91
N GLU A 295 -3.46 -12.48 -11.27
CA GLU A 295 -2.63 -13.53 -11.89
C GLU A 295 -3.45 -14.74 -12.32
N ARG A 296 -4.42 -15.17 -11.50
CA ARG A 296 -5.34 -16.26 -11.80
C ARG A 296 -6.50 -15.85 -12.70
N ARG A 297 -6.56 -14.60 -13.13
CA ARG A 297 -7.63 -14.01 -13.93
C ARG A 297 -9.02 -14.11 -13.28
N GLY A 298 -9.08 -14.20 -11.96
CA GLY A 298 -10.32 -14.00 -11.20
C GLY A 298 -10.79 -12.56 -11.23
N GLN A 299 -9.87 -11.64 -11.53
CA GLN A 299 -10.10 -10.21 -11.82
C GLN A 299 -9.24 -9.81 -13.02
N HIS A 300 -9.67 -8.81 -13.80
CA HIS A 300 -8.96 -8.34 -15.01
C HIS A 300 -8.36 -6.96 -14.84
N ARG A 301 -9.09 -6.04 -14.18
CA ARG A 301 -8.65 -4.66 -13.94
C ARG A 301 -9.06 -4.22 -12.56
N VAL A 302 -8.08 -3.72 -11.79
CA VAL A 302 -8.28 -3.23 -10.42
C VAL A 302 -7.63 -1.85 -10.28
N LEU A 303 -8.32 -0.92 -9.62
CA LEU A 303 -7.72 0.32 -9.15
C LEU A 303 -7.27 0.14 -7.70
N PHE A 304 -5.99 0.35 -7.45
CA PHE A 304 -5.39 0.32 -6.11
C PHE A 304 -5.03 1.74 -5.68
N LEU A 305 -5.71 2.24 -4.63
CA LEU A 305 -5.56 3.59 -4.09
C LEU A 305 -5.00 3.51 -2.67
N ALA A 306 -3.69 3.54 -2.50
CA ALA A 306 -3.13 3.64 -1.16
C ALA A 306 -3.30 5.07 -0.63
N THR A 307 -3.69 5.18 0.64
CA THR A 307 -4.01 6.44 1.31
C THR A 307 -3.03 6.71 2.44
N GLY A 308 -2.71 7.97 2.72
CA GLY A 308 -1.76 8.34 3.75
C GLY A 308 -2.14 9.64 4.47
N ALA A 309 -2.16 9.58 5.80
CA ALA A 309 -2.28 10.76 6.67
C ALA A 309 -0.88 11.32 6.94
N LEU A 310 -0.62 12.53 6.45
CA LEU A 310 0.70 13.17 6.51
C LEU A 310 0.85 13.94 7.83
N MET A 311 0.95 13.21 8.92
CA MET A 311 1.15 13.76 10.26
C MET A 311 2.43 13.29 10.90
N SER A 312 2.92 14.05 11.86
CA SER A 312 4.03 13.69 12.73
C SER A 312 3.68 13.99 14.18
N GLN A 313 4.45 13.42 15.11
CA GLN A 313 4.32 13.77 16.53
C GLN A 313 4.47 15.30 16.75
N THR A 314 5.36 15.95 16.01
CA THR A 314 5.58 17.40 16.09
C THR A 314 4.33 18.17 15.67
N THR A 315 3.75 17.87 14.50
CA THR A 315 2.56 18.57 14.01
C THR A 315 1.36 18.33 14.92
N PHE A 316 1.22 17.12 15.47
CA PHE A 316 0.18 16.82 16.46
C PHE A 316 0.32 17.66 17.74
N LEU A 317 1.53 17.76 18.31
CA LEU A 317 1.81 18.57 19.50
C LEU A 317 1.61 20.09 19.22
N GLN A 318 1.82 20.52 18.00
CA GLN A 318 1.54 21.90 17.55
C GLN A 318 0.06 22.14 17.26
N LYS A 319 -0.80 21.12 17.39
CA LYS A 319 -2.26 21.18 17.12
C LYS A 319 -2.59 21.54 15.67
N GLU A 320 -1.72 21.14 14.76
CA GLU A 320 -1.96 21.28 13.32
C GLU A 320 -3.06 20.33 12.83
N THR A 321 -3.57 20.58 11.65
CA THR A 321 -4.48 19.68 10.94
C THR A 321 -3.72 18.46 10.40
N ILE A 322 -4.45 17.43 9.96
CA ILE A 322 -3.89 16.22 9.35
C ILE A 322 -4.14 16.28 7.85
N PRO A 323 -3.19 16.82 7.06
CA PRO A 323 -3.28 16.73 5.61
C PRO A 323 -3.11 15.27 5.18
N ALA A 324 -3.76 14.90 4.07
CA ALA A 324 -3.71 13.54 3.56
C ALA A 324 -3.45 13.49 2.07
N ILE A 325 -2.94 12.36 1.61
CA ILE A 325 -2.66 12.10 0.20
C ILE A 325 -3.15 10.70 -0.19
N SER A 326 -3.44 10.49 -1.46
CA SER A 326 -3.73 9.16 -2.02
C SER A 326 -3.10 9.05 -3.39
N HIS A 327 -2.40 7.95 -3.64
CA HIS A 327 -1.88 7.62 -4.98
C HIS A 327 -2.64 6.44 -5.54
N LEU A 328 -2.93 6.48 -6.84
CA LEU A 328 -3.68 5.45 -7.55
C LEU A 328 -2.79 4.74 -8.57
N VAL A 329 -2.88 3.42 -8.59
CA VAL A 329 -2.24 2.55 -9.59
C VAL A 329 -3.33 1.68 -10.23
N GLU A 330 -3.43 1.71 -11.57
CA GLU A 330 -4.25 0.77 -12.32
C GLU A 330 -3.45 -0.52 -12.57
N LEU A 331 -3.98 -1.63 -12.07
CA LEU A 331 -3.42 -2.97 -12.22
C LEU A 331 -4.28 -3.79 -13.20
N ALA A 332 -3.63 -4.53 -14.10
CA ALA A 332 -4.31 -5.41 -15.04
C ALA A 332 -3.72 -6.82 -15.00
N ALA A 333 -4.60 -7.80 -15.19
CA ALA A 333 -4.21 -9.20 -15.32
C ALA A 333 -3.16 -9.38 -16.44
N PRO A 334 -2.28 -10.39 -16.33
CA PRO A 334 -1.31 -10.70 -17.38
C PRO A 334 -1.98 -10.87 -18.75
N GLU A 335 -1.36 -10.35 -19.81
CA GLU A 335 -1.85 -10.56 -21.17
C GLU A 335 -1.82 -12.06 -21.53
N GLU A 336 -2.80 -12.51 -22.32
CA GLU A 336 -2.75 -13.88 -22.86
C GLU A 336 -1.54 -14.03 -23.77
N GLN A 337 -0.74 -15.02 -23.50
CA GLN A 337 0.18 -15.49 -24.53
C GLN A 337 -0.67 -16.08 -25.65
N ASN A 338 -0.87 -15.31 -26.71
CA ASN A 338 -1.30 -15.90 -27.97
C ASN A 338 -0.24 -16.95 -28.33
N GLY A 339 -0.56 -18.20 -28.06
CA GLY A 339 0.26 -19.32 -28.50
C GLY A 339 0.43 -19.19 -30.00
N GLY A 340 1.56 -18.63 -30.41
CA GLY A 340 1.99 -18.66 -31.80
C GLY A 340 2.15 -20.12 -32.19
N ASN A 341 1.14 -20.69 -32.82
CA ASN A 341 1.29 -21.85 -33.68
C ASN A 341 2.25 -21.42 -34.81
N THR A 342 3.50 -21.77 -34.69
CA THR A 342 4.41 -21.88 -35.84
C THR A 342 4.74 -23.34 -36.05
#